data_a49c9fa18a1690e10528b36bd2397d1a
#
_entry.id   a49c9fa18a1690e10528b36bd2397d1a
#
_cell.length_a   1.000
_cell.length_b   1.000
_cell.length_c   1.000
_cell.angle_alpha   90.00
_cell.angle_beta   90.00
_cell.angle_gamma   90.00
#
_symmetry.space_group_name_H-M   'P 1'
#
loop_
_entity.id
_entity.type
_entity.pdbx_description
1 polymer ?
#
loop_
_entity_poly.entity_id
_entity_poly.type
_entity_poly.pdbx_seq_one_letter_code
_entity_poly.pdbx_strand_id
1 'polypeptide(L)'
;MKATDIRKGHVLMIDGQPCRVMDFTHRTPGNLRAFVQVRFRSLVSGNTFDQRLAATDFLQEARLDTKEMQVLYQDHGGVHVMDQQTYEQFTLDERAVGEDTPWLQPEMVVQVEWLDGRPIAIELPSVIELKVVETSPVMKTATKTASSKPAKLSNGVTVQVPEFISPGETVRVDPRSGQYLERAK
;
A
#
# COMPACT_ATOMS: atom_id res chain seq x y z
N MET A 1 20.21 4.04 -11.17
CA MET A 1 20.46 2.64 -10.73
C MET A 1 20.50 1.69 -11.92
N LYS A 2 21.11 0.49 -11.79
CA LYS A 2 21.02 -0.54 -12.83
C LYS A 2 19.69 -1.27 -12.79
N ALA A 3 19.23 -1.79 -13.93
CA ALA A 3 17.99 -2.58 -13.99
C ALA A 3 18.02 -3.82 -13.07
N THR A 4 19.21 -4.38 -12.80
CA THR A 4 19.40 -5.50 -11.86
C THR A 4 19.14 -5.15 -10.40
N ASP A 5 19.22 -3.87 -10.06
CA ASP A 5 19.10 -3.38 -8.67
C ASP A 5 17.67 -2.94 -8.34
N ILE A 6 16.77 -3.06 -9.31
CA ILE A 6 15.35 -2.73 -9.14
C ILE A 6 14.74 -3.58 -8.02
N ARG A 7 13.92 -2.93 -7.18
CA ARG A 7 13.11 -3.56 -6.14
C ARG A 7 11.70 -3.02 -6.21
N LYS A 8 10.76 -3.79 -5.70
CA LYS A 8 9.37 -3.36 -5.52
C LYS A 8 9.31 -2.11 -4.64
N GLY A 9 8.54 -1.12 -5.08
CA GLY A 9 8.39 0.17 -4.40
C GLY A 9 9.32 1.28 -4.91
N HIS A 10 10.41 0.96 -5.62
CA HIS A 10 11.25 2.00 -6.24
C HIS A 10 10.43 2.85 -7.20
N VAL A 11 10.72 4.15 -7.22
CA VAL A 11 10.12 5.08 -8.19
C VAL A 11 11.18 5.52 -9.19
N LEU A 12 10.94 5.21 -10.45
CA LEU A 12 11.87 5.42 -11.54
C LEU A 12 11.25 6.35 -12.59
N MET A 13 12.10 7.14 -13.24
CA MET A 13 11.68 7.97 -14.37
C MET A 13 11.63 7.11 -15.64
N ILE A 14 10.44 6.87 -16.18
CA ILE A 14 10.21 6.14 -17.42
C ILE A 14 9.54 7.10 -18.39
N ASP A 15 10.16 7.33 -19.52
CA ASP A 15 9.71 8.29 -20.54
C ASP A 15 9.35 9.68 -19.97
N GLY A 16 10.16 10.13 -18.99
CA GLY A 16 9.96 11.42 -18.32
C GLY A 16 8.84 11.45 -17.27
N GLN A 17 8.24 10.31 -16.96
CA GLN A 17 7.18 10.19 -15.95
C GLN A 17 7.64 9.34 -14.75
N PRO A 18 7.28 9.73 -13.51
CA PRO A 18 7.56 8.92 -12.34
C PRO A 18 6.66 7.67 -12.33
N CYS A 19 7.29 6.51 -12.29
CA CYS A 19 6.61 5.22 -12.29
C CYS A 19 7.09 4.38 -11.11
N ARG A 20 6.15 3.82 -10.35
CA ARG A 20 6.45 2.92 -9.24
C ARG A 20 6.59 1.49 -9.74
N VAL A 21 7.60 0.80 -9.26
CA VAL A 21 7.79 -0.63 -9.49
C VAL A 21 6.79 -1.41 -8.63
N MET A 22 5.84 -2.07 -9.28
CA MET A 22 4.84 -2.91 -8.62
C MET A 22 5.33 -4.34 -8.43
N ASP A 23 6.03 -4.85 -9.45
CA ASP A 23 6.60 -6.20 -9.44
C ASP A 23 7.76 -6.29 -10.43
N PHE A 24 8.66 -7.25 -10.24
CA PHE A 24 9.77 -7.48 -11.15
C PHE A 24 10.20 -8.95 -11.17
N THR A 25 10.68 -9.41 -12.31
CA THR A 25 11.21 -10.76 -12.50
C THR A 25 12.51 -10.71 -13.28
N HIS A 26 13.58 -11.25 -12.69
CA HIS A 26 14.83 -11.48 -13.41
C HIS A 26 14.73 -12.75 -14.25
N ARG A 27 15.11 -12.66 -15.51
CA ARG A 27 15.19 -13.82 -16.40
C ARG A 27 16.56 -13.89 -17.06
N THR A 28 17.19 -15.02 -16.90
CA THR A 28 18.48 -15.34 -17.54
C THR A 28 18.28 -16.59 -18.40
N PRO A 29 17.77 -16.46 -19.62
CA PRO A 29 17.64 -17.62 -20.52
C PRO A 29 19.03 -18.06 -20.94
N GLY A 30 19.30 -19.37 -20.95
CA GLY A 30 20.61 -20.02 -21.03
C GLY A 30 21.59 -19.51 -22.10
N ASN A 31 21.10 -19.08 -23.29
CA ASN A 31 21.94 -18.57 -24.40
C ASN A 31 21.61 -17.14 -24.80
N LEU A 32 20.79 -16.42 -24.06
CA LEU A 32 20.36 -15.05 -24.38
C LEU A 32 20.79 -14.08 -23.28
N ARG A 33 20.83 -12.78 -23.63
CA ARG A 33 21.15 -11.75 -22.64
C ARG A 33 20.09 -11.69 -21.54
N ALA A 34 20.57 -11.58 -20.29
CA ALA A 34 19.70 -11.42 -19.14
C ALA A 34 18.84 -10.13 -19.25
N PHE A 35 17.60 -10.22 -18.83
CA PHE A 35 16.68 -9.09 -18.78
C PHE A 35 15.86 -9.10 -17.50
N VAL A 36 15.31 -7.94 -17.18
CA VAL A 36 14.36 -7.75 -16.07
C VAL A 36 13.02 -7.37 -16.68
N GLN A 37 11.99 -8.14 -16.37
CA GLN A 37 10.62 -7.75 -16.65
C GLN A 37 10.08 -7.03 -15.46
N VAL A 38 9.59 -5.81 -15.66
CA VAL A 38 9.13 -4.93 -14.58
C VAL A 38 7.70 -4.51 -14.88
N ARG A 39 6.84 -4.61 -13.87
CA ARG A 39 5.52 -4.02 -13.89
C ARG A 39 5.57 -2.67 -13.20
N PHE A 40 5.27 -1.64 -13.94
CA PHE A 40 5.22 -0.25 -13.50
C PHE A 40 3.78 0.23 -13.30
N ARG A 41 3.60 1.15 -12.35
CA ARG A 41 2.41 2.00 -12.25
C ARG A 41 2.85 3.46 -12.39
N SER A 42 2.32 4.15 -13.39
CA SER A 42 2.53 5.59 -13.55
C SER A 42 1.89 6.34 -12.37
N LEU A 43 2.64 7.18 -11.68
CA LEU A 43 2.14 8.00 -10.58
C LEU A 43 1.37 9.24 -11.09
N VAL A 44 1.47 9.54 -12.39
CA VAL A 44 0.73 10.64 -13.03
C VAL A 44 -0.64 10.18 -13.53
N SER A 45 -0.67 9.05 -14.27
CA SER A 45 -1.90 8.55 -14.88
C SER A 45 -2.61 7.46 -14.09
N GLY A 46 -1.92 6.81 -13.13
CA GLY A 46 -2.41 5.66 -12.38
C GLY A 46 -2.37 4.34 -13.16
N ASN A 47 -2.08 4.37 -14.46
CA ASN A 47 -2.07 3.18 -15.31
C ASN A 47 -0.90 2.26 -15.00
N THR A 48 -1.15 0.95 -15.11
CA THR A 48 -0.11 -0.09 -15.00
C THR A 48 0.29 -0.59 -16.39
N PHE A 49 1.60 -0.82 -16.57
CA PHE A 49 2.15 -1.39 -17.80
C PHE A 49 3.37 -2.26 -17.47
N ASP A 50 3.64 -3.21 -18.35
CA ASP A 50 4.83 -4.07 -18.23
C ASP A 50 5.89 -3.59 -19.23
N GLN A 51 7.16 -3.53 -18.76
CA GLN A 51 8.30 -3.18 -19.57
C GLN A 51 9.43 -4.18 -19.38
N ARG A 52 10.09 -4.52 -20.48
CA ARG A 52 11.29 -5.35 -20.47
C ARG A 52 12.52 -4.45 -20.56
N LEU A 53 13.42 -4.60 -19.61
CA LEU A 53 14.68 -3.87 -19.47
C LEU A 53 15.85 -4.82 -19.67
N ALA A 54 16.88 -4.40 -20.39
CA ALA A 54 18.13 -5.16 -20.41
C ALA A 54 18.78 -5.09 -19.02
N ALA A 55 19.43 -6.15 -18.58
CA ALA A 55 20.12 -6.18 -17.29
C ALA A 55 21.17 -5.08 -17.12
N THR A 56 21.68 -4.56 -18.25
CA THR A 56 22.67 -3.49 -18.33
C THR A 56 22.07 -2.08 -18.38
N ASP A 57 20.75 -1.93 -18.50
CA ASP A 57 20.13 -0.63 -18.61
C ASP A 57 20.29 0.16 -17.31
N PHE A 58 20.50 1.46 -17.48
CA PHE A 58 20.55 2.41 -16.37
C PHE A 58 19.27 3.24 -16.34
N LEU A 59 18.65 3.29 -15.17
CA LEU A 59 17.42 4.02 -14.93
C LEU A 59 17.67 5.14 -13.94
N GLN A 60 16.97 6.25 -14.15
CA GLN A 60 16.99 7.39 -13.26
C GLN A 60 15.95 7.18 -12.15
N GLU A 61 16.39 7.25 -10.90
CA GLU A 61 15.48 7.30 -9.75
C GLU A 61 14.82 8.68 -9.66
N ALA A 62 13.52 8.69 -9.39
CA ALA A 62 12.84 9.92 -9.04
C ALA A 62 13.19 10.28 -7.59
N ARG A 63 13.55 11.54 -7.35
CA ARG A 63 13.71 12.06 -5.98
C ARG A 63 12.34 12.47 -5.47
N LEU A 64 11.88 11.76 -4.45
CA LEU A 64 10.62 12.06 -3.78
C LEU A 64 10.92 12.68 -2.43
N ASP A 65 10.20 13.73 -2.10
CA ASP A 65 10.12 14.23 -0.75
C ASP A 65 9.00 13.47 -0.03
N THR A 66 9.21 13.11 1.22
CA THR A 66 8.20 12.42 2.02
C THR A 66 7.85 13.27 3.22
N LYS A 67 6.56 13.47 3.47
CA LYS A 67 6.05 14.22 4.62
C LYS A 67 5.03 13.41 5.38
N GLU A 68 5.08 13.50 6.71
CA GLU A 68 4.04 12.97 7.59
C GLU A 68 2.83 13.90 7.58
N MET A 69 1.67 13.34 7.27
CA MET A 69 0.43 14.09 7.20
C MET A 69 -0.68 13.35 7.93
N GLN A 70 -1.58 14.08 8.55
CA GLN A 70 -2.75 13.54 9.22
C GLN A 70 -3.93 13.48 8.26
N VAL A 71 -4.56 12.34 8.18
CA VAL A 71 -5.83 12.18 7.44
C VAL A 71 -6.94 12.89 8.20
N LEU A 72 -7.65 13.81 7.54
CA LEU A 72 -8.77 14.53 8.11
C LEU A 72 -10.10 13.80 7.83
N TYR A 73 -10.43 13.65 6.55
CA TYR A 73 -11.64 12.98 6.08
C TYR A 73 -11.50 12.58 4.62
N GLN A 74 -12.50 11.84 4.14
CA GLN A 74 -12.60 11.42 2.75
C GLN A 74 -13.95 11.87 2.19
N ASP A 75 -13.95 12.31 0.93
CA ASP A 75 -15.14 12.64 0.19
C ASP A 75 -15.00 12.26 -1.30
N HIS A 76 -15.94 12.69 -2.14
CA HIS A 76 -15.89 12.43 -3.58
C HIS A 76 -14.72 13.14 -4.30
N GLY A 77 -14.09 14.12 -3.68
CA GLY A 77 -12.91 14.82 -4.21
C GLY A 77 -11.59 14.12 -3.91
N GLY A 78 -11.60 13.17 -2.97
CA GLY A 78 -10.42 12.44 -2.54
C GLY A 78 -10.23 12.38 -1.03
N VAL A 79 -8.99 12.20 -0.62
CA VAL A 79 -8.58 12.15 0.78
C VAL A 79 -7.95 13.47 1.18
N HIS A 80 -8.51 14.10 2.19
CA HIS A 80 -8.01 15.36 2.74
C HIS A 80 -7.01 15.08 3.86
N VAL A 81 -5.80 15.62 3.70
CA VAL A 81 -4.69 15.45 4.65
C VAL A 81 -4.16 16.82 5.09
N MET A 82 -3.58 16.86 6.27
CA MET A 82 -3.03 18.06 6.87
C MET A 82 -1.59 17.81 7.35
N ASP A 83 -0.69 18.71 7.01
CA ASP A 83 0.64 18.76 7.57
C ASP A 83 0.55 19.18 9.05
N GLN A 84 1.06 18.36 9.95
CA GLN A 84 0.97 18.62 11.40
C GLN A 84 1.86 19.76 11.89
N GLN A 85 2.82 20.23 11.07
CA GLN A 85 3.72 21.30 11.42
C GLN A 85 3.24 22.66 10.90
N THR A 86 2.79 22.69 9.64
CA THR A 86 2.38 23.93 8.96
C THR A 86 0.87 24.15 8.99
N TYR A 87 0.07 23.10 9.31
CA TYR A 87 -1.39 23.07 9.26
C TYR A 87 -1.97 23.29 7.86
N GLU A 88 -1.11 23.23 6.84
CA GLU A 88 -1.56 23.28 5.46
C GLU A 88 -2.33 22.01 5.10
N GLN A 89 -3.43 22.18 4.38
CA GLN A 89 -4.29 21.08 3.95
C GLN A 89 -4.13 20.81 2.47
N PHE A 90 -4.13 19.54 2.11
CA PHE A 90 -4.02 19.09 0.74
C PHE A 90 -5.06 18.02 0.45
N THR A 91 -5.50 17.94 -0.79
CA THR A 91 -6.39 16.87 -1.27
C THR A 91 -5.59 15.92 -2.15
N LEU A 92 -5.61 14.65 -1.77
CA LEU A 92 -5.05 13.56 -2.55
C LEU A 92 -6.15 12.96 -3.40
N ASP A 93 -5.97 12.95 -4.71
CA ASP A 93 -6.93 12.35 -5.63
C ASP A 93 -6.89 10.81 -5.56
N GLU A 94 -7.87 10.15 -6.18
CA GLU A 94 -7.95 8.68 -6.22
C GLU A 94 -6.70 8.03 -6.84
N ARG A 95 -5.97 8.73 -7.70
CA ARG A 95 -4.75 8.21 -8.34
C ARG A 95 -3.60 8.12 -7.34
N ALA A 96 -3.49 9.09 -6.45
CA ALA A 96 -2.46 9.12 -5.41
C ALA A 96 -2.73 8.10 -4.30
N VAL A 97 -3.99 7.87 -3.97
CA VAL A 97 -4.42 6.94 -2.90
C VAL A 97 -4.61 5.51 -3.41
N GLY A 98 -5.26 5.35 -4.57
CA GLY A 98 -5.49 4.05 -5.19
C GLY A 98 -6.29 3.08 -4.32
N GLU A 99 -5.78 1.85 -4.19
CA GLU A 99 -6.42 0.76 -3.44
C GLU A 99 -6.33 0.92 -1.91
N ASP A 100 -5.58 1.91 -1.43
CA ASP A 100 -5.37 2.15 0.01
C ASP A 100 -6.54 2.90 0.66
N THR A 101 -7.46 3.44 -0.14
CA THR A 101 -8.63 4.21 0.33
C THR A 101 -9.41 3.54 1.48
N PRO A 102 -9.74 2.23 1.45
CA PRO A 102 -10.49 1.61 2.54
C PRO A 102 -9.73 1.53 3.86
N TRP A 103 -8.41 1.63 3.84
CA TRP A 103 -7.57 1.54 5.03
C TRP A 103 -7.37 2.87 5.76
N LEU A 104 -7.68 3.98 5.08
CA LEU A 104 -7.51 5.31 5.66
C LEU A 104 -8.62 5.61 6.65
N GLN A 105 -8.24 6.14 7.79
CA GLN A 105 -9.14 6.57 8.85
C GLN A 105 -8.85 8.01 9.24
N PRO A 106 -9.86 8.76 9.68
CA PRO A 106 -9.64 10.07 10.30
C PRO A 106 -8.61 9.99 11.43
N GLU A 107 -7.80 11.03 11.57
CA GLU A 107 -6.72 11.18 12.54
C GLU A 107 -5.51 10.25 12.35
N MET A 108 -5.56 9.35 11.36
CA MET A 108 -4.40 8.51 11.02
C MET A 108 -3.26 9.35 10.46
N VAL A 109 -2.03 9.07 10.92
CA VAL A 109 -0.81 9.64 10.35
C VAL A 109 -0.29 8.73 9.25
N VAL A 110 -0.07 9.31 8.08
CA VAL A 110 0.39 8.62 6.87
C VAL A 110 1.59 9.34 6.28
N GLN A 111 2.40 8.64 5.52
CA GLN A 111 3.47 9.25 4.74
C GLN A 111 2.93 9.62 3.36
N VAL A 112 3.08 10.89 2.98
CA VAL A 112 2.71 11.37 1.64
C VAL A 112 3.97 11.65 0.85
N GLU A 113 4.07 11.07 -0.32
CA GLU A 113 5.19 11.26 -1.24
C GLU A 113 4.90 12.41 -2.20
N TRP A 114 5.89 13.26 -2.37
CA TRP A 114 5.81 14.46 -3.17
C TRP A 114 6.83 14.44 -4.30
N LEU A 115 6.41 14.87 -5.46
CA LEU A 115 7.28 15.12 -6.60
C LEU A 115 7.03 16.54 -7.10
N ASP A 116 8.10 17.38 -7.16
CA ASP A 116 8.03 18.76 -7.62
C ASP A 116 6.89 19.58 -6.95
N GLY A 117 6.72 19.38 -5.63
CA GLY A 117 5.71 20.08 -4.84
C GLY A 117 4.27 19.58 -5.00
N ARG A 118 4.06 18.43 -5.67
CA ARG A 118 2.75 17.80 -5.83
C ARG A 118 2.71 16.48 -5.09
N PRO A 119 1.64 16.20 -4.33
CA PRO A 119 1.45 14.90 -3.70
C PRO A 119 1.12 13.87 -4.78
N ILE A 120 1.87 12.78 -4.83
CA ILE A 120 1.72 11.77 -5.90
C ILE A 120 1.35 10.39 -5.38
N ALA A 121 1.59 10.13 -4.10
CA ALA A 121 1.25 8.86 -3.50
C ALA A 121 1.17 8.97 -1.99
N ILE A 122 0.51 7.99 -1.39
CA ILE A 122 0.38 7.81 0.05
C ILE A 122 1.01 6.47 0.44
N GLU A 123 1.66 6.43 1.57
CA GLU A 123 2.14 5.20 2.16
C GLU A 123 1.49 5.02 3.54
N LEU A 124 0.76 3.90 3.67
CA LEU A 124 0.10 3.53 4.91
C LEU A 124 1.12 3.06 5.95
N PRO A 125 0.82 3.20 7.26
CA PRO A 125 1.56 2.53 8.30
C PRO A 125 1.62 1.02 8.04
N SER A 126 2.67 0.37 8.48
CA SER A 126 2.82 -1.09 8.34
C SER A 126 1.79 -1.88 9.15
N VAL A 127 1.20 -1.25 10.16
CA VAL A 127 0.19 -1.85 11.03
C VAL A 127 -0.92 -0.83 11.31
N ILE A 128 -2.16 -1.28 11.15
CA ILE A 128 -3.36 -0.49 11.46
C ILE A 128 -4.20 -1.23 12.48
N GLU A 129 -4.71 -0.51 13.46
CA GLU A 129 -5.64 -1.05 14.47
C GLU A 129 -7.08 -0.80 14.03
N LEU A 130 -7.86 -1.88 13.95
CA LEU A 130 -9.25 -1.85 13.50
C LEU A 130 -10.13 -2.70 14.40
N LYS A 131 -11.35 -2.23 14.64
CA LYS A 131 -12.34 -2.97 15.43
C LYS A 131 -13.04 -4.00 14.55
N VAL A 132 -13.22 -5.20 15.07
CA VAL A 132 -14.03 -6.26 14.44
C VAL A 132 -15.50 -5.91 14.66
N VAL A 133 -16.23 -5.68 13.58
CA VAL A 133 -17.66 -5.35 13.62
C VAL A 133 -18.50 -6.63 13.57
N GLU A 134 -18.10 -7.58 12.71
CA GLU A 134 -18.86 -8.80 12.46
C GLU A 134 -17.91 -9.97 12.21
N THR A 135 -18.17 -11.10 12.85
CA THR A 135 -17.49 -12.37 12.58
C THR A 135 -18.36 -13.52 13.07
N SER A 136 -18.09 -14.72 12.59
CA SER A 136 -18.79 -15.93 13.04
C SER A 136 -18.56 -16.20 14.54
N PRO A 137 -19.54 -16.75 15.26
CA PRO A 137 -19.37 -17.14 16.66
C PRO A 137 -18.21 -18.11 16.85
N VAL A 138 -17.59 -18.06 18.03
CA VAL A 138 -16.52 -19.02 18.39
C VAL A 138 -17.11 -20.42 18.47
N MET A 139 -16.67 -21.32 17.61
CA MET A 139 -17.04 -22.73 17.68
C MET A 139 -16.18 -23.45 18.73
N LYS A 140 -16.79 -23.94 19.79
CA LYS A 140 -16.13 -24.68 20.89
C LYS A 140 -15.54 -26.05 20.50
N THR A 141 -15.81 -26.52 19.30
CA THR A 141 -15.43 -27.85 18.79
C THR A 141 -14.33 -27.82 17.73
N ALA A 142 -13.74 -26.67 17.41
CA ALA A 142 -12.63 -26.62 16.49
C ALA A 142 -11.39 -27.28 17.10
N THR A 143 -11.04 -28.43 16.57
CA THR A 143 -9.74 -29.07 16.81
C THR A 143 -8.63 -28.06 16.57
N LYS A 144 -7.58 -28.08 17.39
CA LYS A 144 -6.42 -27.15 17.44
C LYS A 144 -5.59 -26.98 16.15
N THR A 145 -6.10 -27.35 15.01
CA THR A 145 -5.52 -27.00 13.72
C THR A 145 -5.97 -25.58 13.37
N ALA A 146 -5.01 -24.72 13.12
CA ALA A 146 -5.10 -23.29 12.83
C ALA A 146 -6.25 -22.92 11.88
N SER A 147 -7.50 -22.97 12.36
CA SER A 147 -8.66 -22.54 11.59
C SER A 147 -8.78 -21.02 11.71
N SER A 148 -8.97 -20.38 10.59
CA SER A 148 -9.26 -18.96 10.49
C SER A 148 -10.69 -18.76 10.04
N LYS A 149 -11.29 -17.65 10.44
CA LYS A 149 -12.64 -17.25 10.05
C LYS A 149 -12.65 -15.84 9.48
N PRO A 150 -13.58 -15.51 8.58
CA PRO A 150 -13.71 -14.15 8.08
C PRO A 150 -14.23 -13.22 9.19
N ALA A 151 -13.62 -12.05 9.29
CA ALA A 151 -14.06 -10.98 10.17
C ALA A 151 -14.15 -9.68 9.36
N LYS A 152 -15.28 -8.99 9.46
CA LYS A 152 -15.49 -7.68 8.89
C LYS A 152 -15.02 -6.63 9.87
N LEU A 153 -14.13 -5.75 9.43
CA LEU A 153 -13.56 -4.69 10.22
C LEU A 153 -14.37 -3.39 10.10
N SER A 154 -14.10 -2.44 10.99
CA SER A 154 -14.81 -1.15 11.04
C SER A 154 -14.67 -0.29 9.79
N ASN A 155 -13.66 -0.53 8.98
CA ASN A 155 -13.47 0.10 7.66
C ASN A 155 -14.18 -0.63 6.51
N GLY A 156 -14.95 -1.68 6.79
CA GLY A 156 -15.67 -2.48 5.80
C GLY A 156 -14.86 -3.59 5.12
N VAL A 157 -13.55 -3.65 5.34
CA VAL A 157 -12.69 -4.72 4.80
C VAL A 157 -12.88 -6.01 5.58
N THR A 158 -12.85 -7.14 4.88
CA THR A 158 -12.93 -8.47 5.50
C THR A 158 -11.54 -9.12 5.48
N VAL A 159 -11.09 -9.56 6.66
CA VAL A 159 -9.80 -10.24 6.83
C VAL A 159 -9.99 -11.61 7.50
N GLN A 160 -9.03 -12.50 7.31
CA GLN A 160 -9.03 -13.79 8.00
C GLN A 160 -8.41 -13.63 9.38
N VAL A 161 -9.16 -13.99 10.43
CA VAL A 161 -8.71 -13.90 11.83
C VAL A 161 -8.78 -15.29 12.49
N PRO A 162 -8.00 -15.54 13.56
CA PRO A 162 -8.13 -16.75 14.35
C PRO A 162 -9.53 -16.92 14.95
N GLU A 163 -9.93 -18.18 15.17
CA GLU A 163 -11.25 -18.55 15.70
C GLU A 163 -11.62 -17.88 17.04
N PHE A 164 -10.63 -17.54 17.87
CA PHE A 164 -10.87 -16.94 19.20
C PHE A 164 -11.25 -15.46 19.16
N ILE A 165 -11.12 -14.79 18.01
CA ILE A 165 -11.47 -13.38 17.88
C ILE A 165 -13.00 -13.23 17.90
N SER A 166 -13.48 -12.27 18.70
CA SER A 166 -14.89 -11.96 18.88
C SER A 166 -15.26 -10.58 18.31
N PRO A 167 -16.54 -10.36 17.96
CA PRO A 167 -17.00 -9.02 17.62
C PRO A 167 -16.74 -8.03 18.77
N GLY A 168 -16.33 -6.81 18.42
CA GLY A 168 -15.98 -5.74 19.37
C GLY A 168 -14.52 -5.71 19.78
N GLU A 169 -13.73 -6.74 19.51
CA GLU A 169 -12.29 -6.73 19.73
C GLU A 169 -11.56 -5.88 18.67
N THR A 170 -10.44 -5.28 19.08
CA THR A 170 -9.55 -4.54 18.18
C THR A 170 -8.42 -5.45 17.74
N VAL A 171 -8.17 -5.47 16.45
CA VAL A 171 -7.12 -6.29 15.84
C VAL A 171 -6.12 -5.42 15.10
N ARG A 172 -4.88 -5.87 15.04
CA ARG A 172 -3.81 -5.30 14.25
C ARG A 172 -3.72 -6.04 12.92
N VAL A 173 -3.75 -5.29 11.85
CA VAL A 173 -3.68 -5.80 10.47
C VAL A 173 -2.59 -5.10 9.69
N ASP A 174 -1.98 -5.82 8.77
CA ASP A 174 -1.11 -5.25 7.76
C ASP A 174 -1.97 -4.84 6.56
N PRO A 175 -2.12 -3.54 6.27
CA PRO A 175 -2.97 -3.06 5.18
C PRO A 175 -2.45 -3.47 3.79
N ARG A 176 -1.14 -3.72 3.64
CA ARG A 176 -0.53 -4.08 2.36
C ARG A 176 -0.89 -5.50 1.93
N SER A 177 -0.99 -6.41 2.87
CA SER A 177 -1.33 -7.82 2.63
C SER A 177 -2.76 -8.16 2.99
N GLY A 178 -3.45 -7.28 3.74
CA GLY A 178 -4.78 -7.56 4.29
C GLY A 178 -4.76 -8.67 5.35
N GLN A 179 -3.62 -8.92 5.99
CA GLN A 179 -3.46 -10.02 6.94
C GLN A 179 -3.59 -9.55 8.39
N TYR A 180 -4.29 -10.36 9.17
CA TYR A 180 -4.30 -10.24 10.61
C TYR A 180 -2.89 -10.52 11.17
N LEU A 181 -2.42 -9.67 12.07
CA LEU A 181 -1.13 -9.84 12.76
C LEU A 181 -1.34 -10.33 14.19
N GLU A 182 -2.06 -9.55 14.98
CA GLU A 182 -2.31 -9.86 16.39
C GLU A 182 -3.55 -9.12 16.92
N ARG A 183 -4.00 -9.48 18.11
CA ARG A 183 -5.02 -8.73 18.84
C ARG A 183 -4.37 -7.50 19.48
N ALA A 184 -4.99 -6.33 19.32
CA ALA A 184 -4.59 -5.15 20.07
C ALA A 184 -4.89 -5.35 21.58
N LYS A 185 -4.01 -4.83 22.41
CA LYS A 185 -4.15 -4.92 23.86
C LYS A 185 -5.12 -3.88 24.38
#